data_d23b767a54a7ef61a0c4c848d3c8bd7f
#
_entry.id   d23b767a54a7ef61a0c4c848d3c8bd7f
#
_cell.length_a   1.000
_cell.length_b   1.000
_cell.length_c   1.000
_cell.angle_alpha   90.00
_cell.angle_beta   90.00
_cell.angle_gamma   90.00
#
_symmetry.space_group_name_H-M   'P 1'
#
loop_
_entity.id
_entity.type
_entity.pdbx_description
1 polymer ?
#
loop_
_entity_poly.entity_id
_entity_poly.type
_entity_poly.pdbx_seq_one_letter_code
_entity_poly.pdbx_strand_id
1 'polypeptide(L)'
;MFSIINVSKAYGPKKLFEDVNVAFSPGRRYGLTGPNGAGKTTFMKILAGDESPDTGTIIKPKKLGILRQDHFRFEDSRVLDVVMRGNANLWAAMEEKQKLLDKPDLTEEDGNRLGELEGVIAEED
;
A
#
# COMPACT_ATOMS: atom_id res chain seq x y z
N MET A 1 -11.28 -5.89 7.15
CA MET A 1 -12.56 -5.38 6.65
C MET A 1 -12.38 -3.95 6.15
N PHE A 2 -12.92 -3.65 5.00
CA PHE A 2 -13.06 -2.29 4.49
C PHE A 2 -14.47 -1.79 4.75
N SER A 3 -14.59 -0.57 5.26
CA SER A 3 -15.89 0.11 5.38
C SER A 3 -15.79 1.49 4.76
N ILE A 4 -16.73 1.80 3.89
CA ILE A 4 -16.83 3.07 3.18
C ILE A 4 -18.14 3.72 3.61
N ILE A 5 -18.07 4.89 4.21
CA ILE A 5 -19.21 5.55 4.85
C ILE A 5 -19.38 6.96 4.29
N ASN A 6 -20.48 7.21 3.61
CA ASN A 6 -20.87 8.51 3.07
C ASN A 6 -19.79 9.18 2.21
N VAL A 7 -19.05 8.40 1.43
CA VAL A 7 -17.94 8.90 0.60
C VAL A 7 -18.49 9.52 -0.68
N SER A 8 -18.04 10.73 -0.96
CA SER A 8 -18.36 11.47 -2.19
C SER A 8 -17.07 12.01 -2.81
N LYS A 9 -17.02 12.06 -4.14
CA LYS A 9 -15.90 12.63 -4.89
C LYS A 9 -16.40 13.30 -6.18
N ALA A 10 -15.87 14.50 -6.43
CA ALA A 10 -16.11 15.24 -7.67
C ALA A 10 -14.84 15.93 -8.13
N TYR A 11 -14.71 16.12 -9.42
CA TYR A 11 -13.68 16.95 -10.03
C TYR A 11 -14.35 18.16 -10.69
N GLY A 12 -14.27 19.33 -10.02
CA GLY A 12 -14.97 20.51 -10.47
C GLY A 12 -16.50 20.28 -10.53
N PRO A 13 -17.14 20.60 -11.66
CA PRO A 13 -18.60 20.38 -11.81
C PRO A 13 -18.97 18.92 -12.01
N LYS A 14 -18.01 18.03 -12.28
CA LYS A 14 -18.26 16.61 -12.54
C LYS A 14 -18.26 15.80 -11.25
N LYS A 15 -19.43 15.34 -10.83
CA LYS A 15 -19.57 14.37 -9.73
C LYS A 15 -19.26 12.98 -10.25
N LEU A 16 -18.33 12.28 -9.58
CA LEU A 16 -18.00 10.89 -9.90
C LEU A 16 -18.92 9.93 -9.16
N PHE A 17 -19.09 10.14 -7.86
CA PHE A 17 -20.02 9.39 -7.01
C PHE A 17 -20.34 10.20 -5.76
N GLU A 18 -21.46 9.87 -5.12
CA GLU A 18 -22.01 10.60 -3.98
C GLU A 18 -22.62 9.63 -2.97
N ASP A 19 -22.38 9.91 -1.68
CA ASP A 19 -22.92 9.14 -0.56
C ASP A 19 -22.76 7.63 -0.67
N VAL A 20 -21.58 7.18 -1.05
CA VAL A 20 -21.28 5.76 -1.18
C VAL A 20 -21.11 5.11 0.18
N ASN A 21 -21.94 4.10 0.44
CA ASN A 21 -21.90 3.29 1.66
C ASN A 21 -21.74 1.82 1.28
N VAL A 22 -20.56 1.27 1.53
CA VAL A 22 -20.23 -0.12 1.18
C VAL A 22 -19.32 -0.72 2.25
N ALA A 23 -19.57 -1.98 2.59
CA ALA A 23 -18.69 -2.77 3.44
C ALA A 23 -18.19 -4.00 2.68
N PHE A 24 -16.88 -4.20 2.69
CA PHE A 24 -16.26 -5.39 2.09
C PHE A 24 -15.88 -6.36 3.21
N SER A 25 -16.53 -7.52 3.22
CA SER A 25 -16.30 -8.54 4.25
C SER A 25 -15.05 -9.37 3.97
N PRO A 26 -14.35 -9.82 5.03
CA PRO A 26 -13.20 -10.71 4.87
C PRO A 26 -13.55 -12.01 4.13
N GLY A 27 -12.59 -12.57 3.39
CA GLY A 27 -12.75 -13.83 2.69
C GLY A 27 -13.62 -13.80 1.44
N ARG A 28 -14.03 -12.62 0.98
CA ARG A 28 -14.84 -12.44 -0.23
C ARG A 28 -14.08 -11.66 -1.29
N ARG A 29 -14.45 -11.88 -2.54
CA ARG A 29 -13.92 -11.17 -3.70
C ARG A 29 -15.01 -10.28 -4.29
N TYR A 30 -14.65 -9.04 -4.59
CA TYR A 30 -15.58 -8.05 -5.13
C TYR A 30 -15.04 -7.50 -6.45
N GLY A 31 -15.93 -7.31 -7.42
CA GLY A 31 -15.62 -6.67 -8.69
C GLY A 31 -16.20 -5.26 -8.75
N LEU A 32 -15.41 -4.30 -9.20
CA LEU A 32 -15.86 -2.93 -9.47
C LEU A 32 -15.97 -2.76 -10.98
N THR A 33 -17.19 -2.60 -11.49
CA THR A 33 -17.46 -2.49 -12.91
C THR A 33 -18.16 -1.19 -13.25
N GLY A 34 -18.02 -0.74 -14.47
CA GLY A 34 -18.66 0.46 -14.99
C GLY A 34 -17.96 0.97 -16.25
N PRO A 35 -18.57 1.92 -16.98
CA PRO A 35 -17.96 2.49 -18.17
C PRO A 35 -16.71 3.33 -17.82
N ASN A 36 -15.86 3.58 -18.80
CA ASN A 36 -14.73 4.49 -18.66
C ASN A 36 -15.21 5.90 -18.28
N GLY A 37 -14.54 6.53 -17.32
CA GLY A 37 -14.94 7.82 -16.80
C GLY A 37 -16.01 7.79 -15.72
N ALA A 38 -16.46 6.61 -15.29
CA ALA A 38 -17.41 6.46 -14.17
C ALA A 38 -16.79 6.68 -12.79
N GLY A 39 -15.47 6.82 -12.69
CA GLY A 39 -14.77 7.03 -11.43
C GLY A 39 -14.19 5.78 -10.77
N LYS A 40 -14.12 4.65 -11.48
CA LYS A 40 -13.55 3.40 -10.94
C LYS A 40 -12.12 3.57 -10.46
N THR A 41 -11.25 4.15 -11.28
CA THR A 41 -9.85 4.38 -10.93
C THR A 41 -9.72 5.33 -9.75
N THR A 42 -10.51 6.40 -9.73
CA THR A 42 -10.53 7.34 -8.61
C THR A 42 -10.98 6.68 -7.32
N PHE A 43 -12.01 5.84 -7.38
CA PHE A 43 -12.48 5.06 -6.23
C PHE A 43 -11.37 4.15 -5.68
N MET A 44 -10.67 3.45 -6.55
CA MET A 44 -9.53 2.61 -6.17
C MET A 44 -8.38 3.42 -5.55
N LYS A 45 -8.08 4.60 -6.08
CA LYS A 45 -7.08 5.52 -5.49
C LYS A 45 -7.45 5.98 -4.09
N ILE A 46 -8.73 6.24 -3.86
CA ILE A 46 -9.24 6.62 -2.54
C ILE A 46 -9.10 5.45 -1.56
N LEU A 47 -9.43 4.25 -1.97
CA LEU A 47 -9.25 3.04 -1.14
C LEU A 47 -7.77 2.78 -0.83
N ALA A 48 -6.90 3.04 -1.78
CA ALA A 48 -5.45 2.89 -1.62
C ALA A 48 -4.83 3.97 -0.71
N GLY A 49 -5.48 5.11 -0.55
CA GLY A 49 -4.95 6.26 0.17
C GLY A 49 -4.17 7.24 -0.69
N ASP A 50 -4.11 7.03 -2.01
CA ASP A 50 -3.44 7.93 -2.96
C ASP A 50 -4.23 9.22 -3.18
N GLU A 51 -5.52 9.20 -2.92
CA GLU A 51 -6.41 10.33 -3.06
C GLU A 51 -7.39 10.40 -1.89
N SER A 52 -7.76 11.60 -1.47
CA SER A 52 -8.72 11.81 -0.39
C SER A 52 -10.14 11.99 -0.94
N PRO A 53 -11.17 11.44 -0.29
CA PRO A 53 -12.54 11.75 -0.65
C PRO A 53 -12.89 13.21 -0.29
N ASP A 54 -13.85 13.79 -0.98
CA ASP A 54 -14.35 15.14 -0.64
C ASP A 54 -15.11 15.12 0.68
N THR A 55 -15.90 14.07 0.89
CA THR A 55 -16.63 13.83 2.14
C THR A 55 -16.61 12.34 2.47
N GLY A 56 -16.87 12.01 3.72
CA GLY A 56 -17.00 10.65 4.18
C GLY A 56 -15.76 10.07 4.86
N THR A 57 -15.89 8.83 5.30
CA THR A 57 -14.87 8.13 6.06
C THR A 57 -14.61 6.75 5.45
N ILE A 58 -13.34 6.33 5.47
CA ILE A 58 -12.93 5.01 5.02
C ILE A 58 -12.18 4.32 6.15
N ILE A 59 -12.64 3.14 6.52
CA ILE A 59 -11.97 2.26 7.48
C ILE A 59 -11.23 1.19 6.68
N LYS A 60 -9.92 1.09 6.86
CA LYS A 60 -9.05 0.18 6.11
C LYS A 60 -8.50 -0.94 7.01
N PRO A 61 -8.19 -2.12 6.44
CA PRO A 61 -7.44 -3.14 7.17
C PRO A 61 -6.00 -2.69 7.43
N LYS A 62 -5.37 -3.26 8.44
CA LYS A 62 -3.97 -2.94 8.80
C LYS A 62 -2.99 -3.35 7.71
N LYS A 63 -3.24 -4.47 7.05
CA LYS A 63 -2.43 -4.96 5.92
C LYS A 63 -3.21 -4.79 4.64
N LEU A 64 -2.69 -3.98 3.73
CA LEU A 64 -3.31 -3.68 2.44
C LEU A 64 -2.26 -3.78 1.33
N GLY A 65 -2.50 -4.65 0.37
CA GLY A 65 -1.71 -4.75 -0.84
C GLY A 65 -2.43 -4.12 -2.02
N ILE A 66 -1.69 -3.47 -2.92
CA ILE A 66 -2.24 -2.79 -4.09
C ILE A 66 -1.48 -3.25 -5.32
N LEU A 67 -2.22 -3.79 -6.30
CA LEU A 67 -1.68 -4.06 -7.64
C LEU A 67 -1.96 -2.84 -8.51
N ARG A 68 -0.89 -2.14 -8.90
CA ARG A 68 -1.01 -0.92 -9.72
C ARG A 68 -1.01 -1.24 -11.21
N GLN A 69 -1.55 -0.32 -12.00
CA GLN A 69 -1.61 -0.47 -13.47
C GLN A 69 -0.26 -0.29 -14.16
N ASP A 70 0.72 0.31 -13.51
CA ASP A 70 2.06 0.52 -14.05
C ASP A 70 2.87 -0.79 -14.03
N HIS A 71 2.83 -1.51 -15.13
CA HIS A 71 3.52 -2.79 -15.30
C HIS A 71 5.03 -2.65 -15.53
N PHE A 72 5.50 -1.46 -15.89
CA PHE A 72 6.91 -1.21 -16.25
C PHE A 72 7.71 -0.56 -15.11
N ARG A 73 7.05 -0.24 -14.01
CA ARG A 73 7.67 0.46 -12.87
C ARG A 73 8.93 -0.23 -12.33
N PHE A 74 8.99 -1.54 -12.43
CA PHE A 74 10.06 -2.37 -11.87
C PHE A 74 10.85 -3.11 -12.93
N GLU A 75 10.85 -2.63 -14.18
CA GLU A 75 11.49 -3.32 -15.31
C GLU A 75 12.98 -3.59 -15.05
N ASP A 76 13.69 -2.63 -14.45
CA ASP A 76 15.11 -2.74 -14.13
C ASP A 76 15.42 -3.38 -12.77
N SER A 77 14.40 -3.89 -12.08
CA SER A 77 14.55 -4.48 -10.76
C SER A 77 14.51 -6.00 -10.80
N ARG A 78 15.23 -6.65 -9.88
CA ARG A 78 15.14 -8.11 -9.75
C ARG A 78 13.74 -8.51 -9.29
N VAL A 79 13.24 -9.64 -9.81
CA VAL A 79 11.91 -10.15 -9.47
C VAL A 79 11.74 -10.32 -7.96
N LEU A 80 12.73 -10.90 -7.28
CA LEU A 80 12.69 -11.08 -5.83
C LEU A 80 12.55 -9.75 -5.08
N ASP A 81 13.29 -8.73 -5.49
CA ASP A 81 13.24 -7.40 -4.86
C ASP A 81 11.86 -6.75 -5.05
N VAL A 82 11.25 -6.90 -6.22
CA VAL A 82 9.89 -6.39 -6.49
C VAL A 82 8.87 -7.05 -5.59
N VAL A 83 8.93 -8.36 -5.42
CA VAL A 83 8.03 -9.10 -4.52
C VAL A 83 8.19 -8.62 -3.07
N MET A 84 9.43 -8.47 -2.61
CA MET A 84 9.71 -8.06 -1.23
C MET A 84 9.33 -6.60 -0.95
N ARG A 85 9.39 -5.71 -1.95
CA ARG A 85 8.92 -4.32 -1.84
C ARG A 85 7.43 -4.20 -1.56
N GLY A 86 6.65 -5.26 -1.80
CA GLY A 86 5.25 -5.31 -1.44
C GLY A 86 5.01 -5.15 0.07
N ASN A 87 5.98 -5.52 0.90
CA ASN A 87 5.99 -5.22 2.33
C ASN A 87 7.03 -4.12 2.60
N ALA A 88 6.56 -2.88 2.76
CA ALA A 88 7.43 -1.72 2.92
C ALA A 88 8.32 -1.80 4.17
N ASN A 89 7.81 -2.34 5.28
CA ASN A 89 8.56 -2.49 6.51
C ASN A 89 9.70 -3.51 6.35
N LEU A 90 9.39 -4.65 5.75
CA LEU A 90 10.38 -5.69 5.45
C LEU A 90 11.48 -5.15 4.52
N TRP A 91 11.09 -4.48 3.43
CA TRP A 91 12.04 -3.94 2.46
C TRP A 91 12.96 -2.90 3.08
N ALA A 92 12.41 -1.94 3.86
CA ALA A 92 13.21 -0.92 4.54
C ALA A 92 14.21 -1.53 5.52
N ALA A 93 13.80 -2.54 6.30
CA ALA A 93 14.68 -3.24 7.22
C ALA A 93 15.81 -3.98 6.49
N MET A 94 15.51 -4.62 5.37
CA MET A 94 16.50 -5.34 4.56
C MET A 94 17.52 -4.39 3.92
N GLU A 95 17.07 -3.24 3.39
CA GLU A 95 17.97 -2.23 2.82
C GLU A 95 18.92 -1.66 3.88
N GLU A 96 18.40 -1.32 5.06
CA GLU A 96 19.22 -0.79 6.16
C GLU A 96 20.22 -1.84 6.65
N LYS A 97 19.80 -3.10 6.78
CA LYS A 97 20.68 -4.22 7.14
C LYS A 97 21.83 -4.34 6.14
N GLN A 98 21.55 -4.31 4.85
CA GLN A 98 22.58 -4.41 3.80
C GLN A 98 23.56 -3.24 3.86
N LYS A 99 23.09 -2.01 4.07
CA LYS A 99 23.96 -0.84 4.23
C LYS A 99 24.90 -0.97 5.42
N LEU A 100 24.43 -1.52 6.54
CA LEU A 100 25.25 -1.76 7.72
C LEU A 100 26.29 -2.84 7.48
N LEU A 101 25.93 -3.93 6.79
CA LEU A 101 26.85 -5.01 6.45
C LEU A 101 27.94 -4.59 5.47
N ASP A 102 27.67 -3.60 4.61
CA ASP A 102 28.63 -3.07 3.63
C ASP A 102 29.64 -2.09 4.25
N LYS A 103 29.46 -1.69 5.52
CA LYS A 103 30.45 -0.84 6.20
C LYS A 103 31.74 -1.61 6.48
N PRO A 104 32.91 -0.98 6.27
CA PRO A 104 34.21 -1.63 6.56
C PRO A 104 34.44 -1.87 8.05
N ASP A 105 33.93 -0.97 8.91
CA ASP A 105 34.04 -1.07 10.36
C ASP A 105 32.65 -0.98 11.00
N LEU A 106 32.23 -2.04 11.70
CA LEU A 106 30.99 -2.04 12.47
C LEU A 106 31.27 -1.60 13.92
N THR A 107 30.46 -0.67 14.41
CA THR A 107 30.46 -0.26 15.81
C THR A 107 29.54 -1.15 16.64
N GLU A 108 29.62 -1.07 17.96
CA GLU A 108 28.69 -1.76 18.87
C GLU A 108 27.23 -1.33 18.61
N GLU A 109 27.04 -0.04 18.34
CA GLU A 109 25.74 0.53 17.98
C GLU A 109 25.20 -0.06 16.68
N ASP A 110 26.03 -0.24 15.67
CA ASP A 110 25.65 -0.91 14.40
C ASP A 110 25.26 -2.37 14.65
N GLY A 111 25.96 -3.08 15.52
CA GLY A 111 25.61 -4.45 15.91
C GLY A 111 24.25 -4.55 16.60
N ASN A 112 23.94 -3.64 17.49
CA ASN A 112 22.64 -3.54 18.15
C ASN A 112 21.51 -3.25 17.13
N ARG A 113 21.77 -2.37 16.17
CA ARG A 113 20.80 -2.05 15.12
C ARG A 113 20.55 -3.24 14.19
N LEU A 114 21.57 -4.00 13.85
CA LEU A 114 21.43 -5.24 13.06
C LEU A 114 20.51 -6.24 13.77
N GLY A 115 20.67 -6.43 15.08
CA GLY A 115 19.79 -7.29 15.88
C GLY A 115 18.34 -6.82 15.86
N GLU A 116 18.09 -5.53 15.98
CA GLU A 116 16.74 -4.95 15.87
C GLU A 116 16.13 -5.17 14.49
N LEU A 117 16.91 -4.99 13.42
CA LEU A 117 16.45 -5.20 12.04
C LEU A 117 16.11 -6.66 11.76
N GLU A 118 16.88 -7.59 12.29
CA GLU A 118 16.57 -9.03 12.18
C GLU A 118 15.27 -9.38 12.88
N GLY A 119 14.97 -8.75 14.02
CA GLY A 119 13.69 -8.87 14.70
C GLY A 119 12.54 -8.36 13.87
N VAL A 120 12.67 -7.21 13.23
CA VAL A 120 11.65 -6.65 12.31
C VAL A 120 11.42 -7.58 11.12
N ILE A 121 12.47 -8.09 10.51
CA ILE A 121 12.38 -9.03 9.38
C ILE A 121 11.64 -10.29 9.78
N ALA A 122 11.93 -10.85 10.96
CA ALA A 122 11.25 -12.04 11.47
C ALA A 122 9.75 -11.81 11.76
N GLU A 123 9.38 -10.63 12.25
CA GLU A 123 7.97 -10.28 12.50
C GLU A 123 7.14 -10.12 11.21
N GLU A 124 7.78 -9.70 10.11
CA GLU A 124 7.11 -9.45 8.84
C GLU A 124 7.10 -10.68 7.91
N ASP A 125 7.77 -11.74 8.27
CA ASP A 125 7.92 -12.97 7.48
C ASP A 125 6.64 -13.85 7.47
#